data_d76b3621817fb4f770e957088dd1620a
#
_entry.id   d76b3621817fb4f770e957088dd1620a
#
_cell.length_a   1.000
_cell.length_b   1.000
_cell.length_c   1.000
_cell.angle_alpha   90.00
_cell.angle_beta   90.00
_cell.angle_gamma   90.00
#
_symmetry.space_group_name_H-M   'P 1'
#
loop_
_entity.id
_entity.type
_entity.pdbx_description
1 polymer ?
#
loop_
_entity_poly.entity_id
_entity_poly.type
_entity_poly.pdbx_seq_one_letter_code
_entity_poly.pdbx_strand_id
1 'polypeptide(L)'
;MGIWLLIPEYLRLGTWDLLKSWSGMSDERIEPRLGLQLINESALCVSGIRLKRALSQKGFELANGLPFIATDAAIHHLLDSHSIVEAQGMQIALGKVRETFGHFKGEIIVIDPHRMKSSSKRQMVRRQKDRESSPTKMAQTFFGLDAETKQPLCFTTASSARTTTQATPELLTLTDAILKPNGSRPLVLADNEHYSVELFRWISSQSCFDLLVPMPYNPLVRKTIRRLPNEAFTRHWAGYATAKQPYSLTRDPEGPYFQFIQRKGEEPQDYDFKAFLCTRDRDEMEDLSSNYPQRWHIEEFFKNDQPLGWNRAGTMNLNIRYGQMTMALMAQAACFMMRQRLGPPMNHWDAPHLAKDFFRGLDGDIRVQRDTIVVTYYNAPNSDLMRKHYEDTPQKLSSEGIKPTIPWLHDFKLDFRFK
;
A
#
# COMPACT_ATOMS: atom_id res chain seq x y z
N MET A 1 -5.95 2.45 24.85
CA MET A 1 -5.34 1.14 25.29
C MET A 1 -5.18 0.16 24.13
N GLY A 2 -6.09 0.09 23.18
CA GLY A 2 -6.13 -0.94 22.16
C GLY A 2 -4.90 -1.06 21.24
N ILE A 3 -4.04 -0.03 21.14
CA ILE A 3 -2.81 -0.07 20.34
C ILE A 3 -1.84 -1.19 20.79
N TRP A 4 -1.92 -1.62 22.06
CA TRP A 4 -1.13 -2.72 22.57
C TRP A 4 -1.39 -4.04 21.83
N LEU A 5 -2.59 -4.20 21.26
CA LEU A 5 -2.94 -5.38 20.46
C LEU A 5 -2.13 -5.50 19.16
N LEU A 6 -1.46 -4.44 18.71
CA LEU A 6 -0.56 -4.48 17.55
C LEU A 6 0.86 -4.93 17.89
N ILE A 7 1.25 -4.94 19.17
CA ILE A 7 2.61 -5.31 19.56
C ILE A 7 2.99 -6.73 19.10
N PRO A 8 2.12 -7.76 19.27
CA PRO A 8 2.43 -9.09 18.73
C PRO A 8 2.67 -9.10 17.21
N GLU A 9 1.95 -8.26 16.45
CA GLU A 9 2.15 -8.14 15.00
C GLU A 9 3.46 -7.44 14.65
N TYR A 10 3.85 -6.43 15.45
CA TYR A 10 5.17 -5.79 15.30
C TYR A 10 6.31 -6.78 15.54
N LEU A 11 6.16 -7.69 16.52
CA LEU A 11 7.15 -8.74 16.77
C LEU A 11 7.22 -9.73 15.59
N ARG A 12 6.08 -10.14 15.03
CA ARG A 12 6.02 -11.01 13.83
C ARG A 12 6.67 -10.38 12.61
N LEU A 13 6.36 -9.10 12.36
CA LEU A 13 6.91 -8.35 11.23
C LEU A 13 8.37 -7.92 11.42
N GLY A 14 8.98 -8.18 12.57
CA GLY A 14 10.34 -7.68 12.85
C GLY A 14 10.43 -6.14 12.84
N THR A 15 9.32 -5.45 13.16
CA THR A 15 9.20 -3.99 13.06
C THR A 15 10.31 -3.27 13.83
N TRP A 16 10.67 -3.76 15.01
CA TRP A 16 11.73 -3.16 15.82
C TRP A 16 13.10 -3.24 15.16
N ASP A 17 13.45 -4.38 14.58
CA ASP A 17 14.73 -4.56 13.90
C ASP A 17 14.81 -3.73 12.62
N LEU A 18 13.70 -3.60 11.88
CA LEU A 18 13.59 -2.68 10.75
C LEU A 18 13.83 -1.22 11.17
N LEU A 19 13.20 -0.78 12.25
CA LEU A 19 13.40 0.57 12.80
C LEU A 19 14.82 0.82 13.27
N LYS A 20 15.43 -0.15 13.96
CA LYS A 20 16.84 -0.04 14.38
C LYS A 20 17.79 0.03 13.20
N SER A 21 17.58 -0.81 12.22
CA SER A 21 18.39 -0.81 10.99
C SER A 21 18.31 0.54 10.26
N TRP A 22 17.14 1.17 10.28
CA TRP A 22 16.92 2.45 9.62
C TRP A 22 17.45 3.64 10.44
N SER A 23 17.19 3.68 11.76
CA SER A 23 17.45 4.86 12.60
C SER A 23 18.72 4.77 13.44
N GLY A 24 19.41 3.64 13.40
CA GLY A 24 20.63 3.35 14.17
C GLY A 24 20.48 2.11 15.06
N MET A 25 21.52 1.32 15.14
CA MET A 25 21.53 -0.07 15.66
C MET A 25 21.48 -0.20 17.19
N SER A 26 21.45 0.90 17.97
CA SER A 26 21.46 0.83 19.45
C SER A 26 20.05 0.80 20.02
N ASP A 27 19.78 -0.16 20.93
CA ASP A 27 18.51 -0.25 21.67
C ASP A 27 18.30 0.91 22.66
N GLU A 28 19.38 1.60 23.05
CA GLU A 28 19.33 2.74 23.97
C GLU A 28 18.92 4.04 23.28
N ARG A 29 18.99 4.10 21.94
CA ARG A 29 18.62 5.28 21.18
C ARG A 29 17.13 5.54 21.21
N ILE A 30 16.77 6.82 21.20
CA ILE A 30 15.36 7.24 21.18
C ILE A 30 14.74 7.15 19.79
N GLU A 31 15.53 7.25 18.72
CA GLU A 31 15.09 7.35 17.34
C GLU A 31 14.19 6.18 16.89
N PRO A 32 14.52 4.89 17.17
CA PRO A 32 13.61 3.79 16.82
C PRO A 32 12.26 3.89 17.52
N ARG A 33 12.23 4.43 18.76
CA ARG A 33 10.98 4.65 19.53
C ARG A 33 10.12 5.77 18.93
N LEU A 34 10.77 6.82 18.38
CA LEU A 34 10.06 7.86 17.62
C LEU A 34 9.42 7.30 16.34
N GLY A 35 10.14 6.41 15.65
CA GLY A 35 9.59 5.68 14.50
C GLY A 35 8.37 4.83 14.91
N LEU A 36 8.46 4.10 16.02
CA LEU A 36 7.35 3.30 16.55
C LEU A 36 6.15 4.17 16.94
N GLN A 37 6.39 5.34 17.57
CA GLN A 37 5.32 6.30 17.82
C GLN A 37 4.59 6.69 16.54
N LEU A 38 5.32 6.96 15.47
CA LEU A 38 4.74 7.37 14.20
C LEU A 38 3.93 6.24 13.53
N ILE A 39 4.38 4.99 13.65
CA ILE A 39 3.63 3.81 13.21
C ILE A 39 2.30 3.71 13.99
N ASN A 40 2.36 3.83 15.30
CA ASN A 40 1.18 3.77 16.16
C ASN A 40 0.21 4.94 15.92
N GLU A 41 0.72 6.16 15.68
CA GLU A 41 -0.11 7.31 15.27
C GLU A 41 -0.82 7.04 13.93
N SER A 42 -0.14 6.40 12.99
CA SER A 42 -0.74 6.00 11.72
C SER A 42 -1.83 4.96 11.92
N ALA A 43 -1.59 3.90 12.69
CA ALA A 43 -2.60 2.88 13.00
C ALA A 43 -3.84 3.47 13.68
N LEU A 44 -3.66 4.48 14.52
CA LEU A 44 -4.75 5.21 15.19
C LEU A 44 -5.48 6.19 14.27
N CYS A 45 -5.07 6.34 13.01
CA CYS A 45 -5.58 7.35 12.09
C CYS A 45 -5.55 8.77 12.71
N VAL A 46 -4.48 9.09 13.45
CA VAL A 46 -4.32 10.36 14.17
C VAL A 46 -3.37 11.26 13.40
N SER A 47 -3.81 12.48 13.15
CA SER A 47 -2.96 13.52 12.58
C SER A 47 -3.06 14.79 13.43
N GLY A 48 -1.89 15.30 13.83
CA GLY A 48 -1.76 16.58 14.54
C GLY A 48 -1.71 16.50 16.07
N ILE A 49 -1.08 17.49 16.62
CA ILE A 49 -0.67 17.60 18.04
C ILE A 49 -1.85 17.52 19.04
N ARG A 50 -3.02 18.04 18.66
CA ARG A 50 -4.18 18.06 19.57
C ARG A 50 -4.70 16.66 19.86
N LEU A 51 -4.73 15.81 18.85
CA LEU A 51 -5.16 14.43 18.99
C LEU A 51 -4.11 13.58 19.71
N LYS A 52 -2.82 13.84 19.49
CA LYS A 52 -1.73 13.19 20.22
C LYS A 52 -1.82 13.39 21.72
N ARG A 53 -2.15 14.59 22.19
CA ARG A 53 -2.30 14.86 23.63
C ARG A 53 -3.37 14.02 24.31
N ALA A 54 -4.45 13.67 23.60
CA ALA A 54 -5.47 12.80 24.12
C ALA A 54 -5.01 11.34 24.26
N LEU A 55 -3.94 10.94 23.58
CA LEU A 55 -3.39 9.59 23.62
C LEU A 55 -2.54 9.33 24.86
N SER A 56 -1.86 10.34 25.41
CA SER A 56 -0.98 10.19 26.59
C SER A 56 -1.75 9.67 27.81
N GLN A 57 -3.02 10.02 27.94
CA GLN A 57 -3.89 9.55 29.03
C GLN A 57 -4.21 8.05 28.98
N LYS A 58 -3.86 7.37 27.90
CA LYS A 58 -4.18 5.96 27.63
C LYS A 58 -2.94 5.05 27.58
N GLY A 59 -1.79 5.52 28.09
CA GLY A 59 -0.53 4.76 28.08
C GLY A 59 0.06 4.55 26.67
N PHE A 60 -0.19 5.49 25.76
CA PHE A 60 0.31 5.44 24.39
C PHE A 60 1.84 5.57 24.33
N GLU A 61 2.41 6.50 25.10
CA GLU A 61 3.84 6.70 25.23
C GLU A 61 4.55 5.46 25.74
N LEU A 62 3.98 4.76 26.72
CA LEU A 62 4.53 3.52 27.23
C LEU A 62 4.57 2.42 26.17
N ALA A 63 3.54 2.29 25.35
CA ALA A 63 3.52 1.31 24.25
C ALA A 63 4.66 1.53 23.24
N ASN A 64 5.14 2.78 23.13
CA ASN A 64 6.28 3.15 22.27
C ASN A 64 7.63 3.07 22.99
N GLY A 65 7.66 2.73 24.28
CA GLY A 65 8.87 2.80 25.12
C GLY A 65 9.38 4.22 25.35
N LEU A 66 8.47 5.20 25.32
CA LEU A 66 8.78 6.63 25.52
C LEU A 66 8.23 7.11 26.87
N PRO A 67 8.94 7.99 27.59
CA PRO A 67 8.42 8.63 28.81
C PRO A 67 7.40 9.74 28.51
N PHE A 68 7.28 10.17 27.25
CA PHE A 68 6.39 11.24 26.80
C PHE A 68 6.06 11.05 25.30
N ILE A 69 5.03 11.72 24.82
CA ILE A 69 4.73 11.80 23.39
C ILE A 69 5.67 12.80 22.73
N ALA A 70 6.44 12.35 21.75
CA ALA A 70 7.36 13.18 21.01
C ALA A 70 6.63 14.27 20.20
N THR A 71 7.27 15.41 20.07
CA THR A 71 6.75 16.55 19.30
C THR A 71 6.87 16.32 17.80
N ASP A 72 6.05 17.03 17.01
CA ASP A 72 6.18 17.02 15.54
C ASP A 72 7.58 17.47 15.08
N ALA A 73 8.22 18.38 15.81
CA ALA A 73 9.58 18.84 15.50
C ALA A 73 10.60 17.71 15.63
N ALA A 74 10.53 16.90 16.71
CA ALA A 74 11.41 15.76 16.90
C ALA A 74 11.19 14.69 15.81
N ILE A 75 9.95 14.40 15.49
CA ILE A 75 9.58 13.48 14.41
C ILE A 75 10.09 13.99 13.04
N HIS A 76 9.89 15.27 12.73
CA HIS A 76 10.36 15.85 11.47
C HIS A 76 11.89 15.85 11.38
N HIS A 77 12.59 16.10 12.48
CA HIS A 77 14.05 16.02 12.51
C HIS A 77 14.54 14.60 12.21
N LEU A 78 13.94 13.59 12.86
CA LEU A 78 14.22 12.19 12.56
C LEU A 78 14.02 11.87 11.07
N LEU A 79 12.85 12.22 10.53
CA LEU A 79 12.52 11.88 9.14
C LEU A 79 13.39 12.63 8.12
N ASP A 80 13.78 13.87 8.42
CA ASP A 80 14.62 14.68 7.53
C ASP A 80 16.08 14.21 7.50
N SER A 81 16.54 13.56 8.57
CA SER A 81 17.91 13.01 8.67
C SER A 81 18.11 11.73 7.88
N HIS A 82 17.03 11.10 7.37
CA HIS A 82 17.08 9.88 6.59
C HIS A 82 16.77 10.12 5.12
N SER A 83 17.54 9.48 4.25
CA SER A 83 17.41 9.64 2.81
C SER A 83 16.22 8.85 2.23
N ILE A 84 15.85 9.21 1.01
CA ILE A 84 14.84 8.47 0.21
C ILE A 84 15.28 7.01 0.03
N VAL A 85 16.57 6.78 -0.24
CA VAL A 85 17.12 5.43 -0.49
C VAL A 85 16.98 4.54 0.75
N GLU A 86 17.22 5.09 1.95
CA GLU A 86 17.01 4.37 3.21
C GLU A 86 15.53 4.02 3.43
N ALA A 87 14.62 4.94 3.14
CA ALA A 87 13.18 4.69 3.23
C ALA A 87 12.72 3.63 2.21
N GLN A 88 13.26 3.63 1.00
CA GLN A 88 13.00 2.60 -0.01
C GLN A 88 13.58 1.24 0.42
N GLY A 89 14.78 1.22 0.97
CA GLY A 89 15.38 0.03 1.55
C GLY A 89 14.52 -0.60 2.63
N MET A 90 13.91 0.24 3.49
CA MET A 90 12.96 -0.21 4.52
C MET A 90 11.67 -0.78 3.90
N GLN A 91 11.14 -0.18 2.83
CA GLN A 91 9.97 -0.72 2.12
C GLN A 91 10.28 -2.11 1.55
N ILE A 92 11.46 -2.29 0.95
CA ILE A 92 11.89 -3.59 0.40
C ILE A 92 12.02 -4.61 1.54
N ALA A 93 12.68 -4.26 2.64
CA ALA A 93 12.87 -5.16 3.78
C ALA A 93 11.52 -5.59 4.39
N LEU A 94 10.62 -4.63 4.64
CA LEU A 94 9.26 -4.90 5.10
C LEU A 94 8.49 -5.77 4.10
N GLY A 95 8.59 -5.47 2.80
CA GLY A 95 7.92 -6.20 1.73
C GLY A 95 8.32 -7.67 1.71
N LYS A 96 9.62 -7.97 1.84
CA LYS A 96 10.14 -9.34 1.92
C LYS A 96 9.61 -10.10 3.15
N VAL A 97 9.56 -9.45 4.31
CA VAL A 97 8.94 -10.06 5.50
C VAL A 97 7.46 -10.34 5.23
N ARG A 98 6.73 -9.40 4.64
CA ARG A 98 5.30 -9.57 4.33
C ARG A 98 5.05 -10.69 3.32
N GLU A 99 5.95 -10.87 2.36
CA GLU A 99 5.89 -11.97 1.39
C GLU A 99 5.97 -13.33 2.10
N THR A 100 6.87 -13.50 3.08
CA THR A 100 6.97 -14.76 3.86
C THR A 100 5.72 -15.09 4.64
N PHE A 101 4.91 -14.08 4.99
CA PHE A 101 3.60 -14.25 5.63
C PHE A 101 2.44 -14.39 4.64
N GLY A 102 2.72 -14.45 3.33
CA GLY A 102 1.69 -14.60 2.30
C GLY A 102 0.80 -13.38 2.11
N HIS A 103 1.30 -12.18 2.41
CA HIS A 103 0.55 -10.94 2.21
C HIS A 103 0.40 -10.58 0.73
N PHE A 104 1.13 -11.22 -0.17
CA PHE A 104 1.10 -10.99 -1.61
C PHE A 104 0.98 -12.32 -2.35
N LYS A 105 0.28 -12.32 -3.48
CA LYS A 105 0.28 -13.39 -4.48
C LYS A 105 1.31 -13.12 -5.57
N GLY A 106 1.48 -11.86 -5.93
CA GLY A 106 2.49 -11.42 -6.84
C GLY A 106 2.22 -11.71 -8.32
N GLU A 107 1.02 -12.17 -8.69
CA GLU A 107 0.65 -12.51 -10.06
C GLU A 107 0.14 -11.31 -10.85
N ILE A 108 -0.66 -10.47 -10.18
CA ILE A 108 -1.26 -9.27 -10.77
C ILE A 108 -0.98 -8.08 -9.86
N ILE A 109 -0.34 -7.06 -10.44
CA ILE A 109 0.02 -5.83 -9.74
C ILE A 109 -0.77 -4.66 -10.33
N VAL A 110 -1.40 -3.89 -9.49
CA VAL A 110 -2.08 -2.65 -9.90
C VAL A 110 -1.23 -1.46 -9.54
N ILE A 111 -1.05 -0.54 -10.47
CA ILE A 111 -0.34 0.71 -10.24
C ILE A 111 -1.22 1.93 -10.56
N ASP A 112 -1.18 2.94 -9.69
CA ASP A 112 -1.92 4.18 -9.91
C ASP A 112 -1.31 5.36 -9.13
N PRO A 113 -1.36 6.59 -9.67
CA PRO A 113 -0.94 7.78 -8.96
C PRO A 113 -2.06 8.29 -8.03
N HIS A 114 -1.79 8.33 -6.74
CA HIS A 114 -2.63 9.02 -5.77
C HIS A 114 -2.23 10.50 -5.65
N ARG A 115 -3.13 11.40 -6.01
CA ARG A 115 -2.89 12.85 -6.06
C ARG A 115 -3.65 13.58 -4.98
N MET A 116 -2.93 14.42 -4.23
CA MET A 116 -3.50 15.20 -3.14
C MET A 116 -3.11 16.67 -3.24
N LYS A 117 -4.02 17.56 -2.86
CA LYS A 117 -3.71 18.98 -2.73
C LYS A 117 -2.63 19.20 -1.68
N SER A 118 -1.58 19.94 -2.02
CA SER A 118 -0.51 20.27 -1.10
C SER A 118 -0.62 21.69 -0.61
N SER A 119 -0.58 21.86 0.70
CA SER A 119 -0.48 23.17 1.38
C SER A 119 0.95 23.68 1.55
N SER A 120 1.95 22.99 1.01
CA SER A 120 3.35 23.37 1.09
C SER A 120 3.57 24.80 0.57
N LYS A 121 4.40 25.59 1.29
CA LYS A 121 4.82 26.92 0.89
C LYS A 121 5.83 26.92 -0.28
N ARG A 122 6.50 25.78 -0.54
CA ARG A 122 7.49 25.67 -1.62
C ARG A 122 6.84 25.89 -2.98
N GLN A 123 7.56 26.55 -3.87
CA GLN A 123 7.16 26.62 -5.28
C GLN A 123 7.25 25.25 -5.91
N MET A 124 6.26 24.88 -6.71
CA MET A 124 6.24 23.67 -7.49
C MET A 124 5.38 23.87 -8.72
N VAL A 125 5.58 23.04 -9.73
CA VAL A 125 4.73 23.02 -10.91
C VAL A 125 3.29 22.75 -10.47
N ARG A 126 2.35 23.57 -10.98
CA ARG A 126 0.92 23.41 -10.74
C ARG A 126 0.34 22.59 -11.87
N ARG A 127 -0.40 21.53 -11.52
CA ARG A 127 -1.14 20.76 -12.50
C ARG A 127 -2.59 21.24 -12.52
N GLN A 128 -3.07 21.61 -13.68
CA GLN A 128 -4.48 21.95 -13.86
C GLN A 128 -5.28 20.64 -13.90
N LYS A 129 -6.22 20.49 -12.98
CA LYS A 129 -7.01 19.28 -12.88
C LYS A 129 -8.25 19.35 -13.79
N ASP A 130 -8.89 20.51 -13.82
CA ASP A 130 -10.07 20.79 -14.65
C ASP A 130 -9.96 22.16 -15.28
N ARG A 131 -10.65 22.37 -16.41
CA ARG A 131 -10.63 23.66 -17.14
C ARG A 131 -11.15 24.83 -16.32
N GLU A 132 -11.97 24.59 -15.31
CA GLU A 132 -12.62 25.59 -14.47
C GLU A 132 -11.93 25.82 -13.12
N SER A 133 -10.97 24.99 -12.72
CA SER A 133 -10.29 25.13 -11.44
C SER A 133 -8.95 25.87 -11.57
N SER A 134 -8.64 26.70 -10.57
CA SER A 134 -7.31 27.32 -10.46
C SER A 134 -6.24 26.22 -10.38
N PRO A 135 -5.07 26.40 -11.01
CA PRO A 135 -3.97 25.46 -10.89
C PRO A 135 -3.59 25.25 -9.43
N THR A 136 -3.65 24.02 -8.94
CA THR A 136 -3.33 23.68 -7.57
C THR A 136 -2.03 22.91 -7.48
N LYS A 137 -1.28 23.16 -6.40
CA LYS A 137 -0.11 22.34 -6.06
C LYS A 137 -0.58 20.95 -5.64
N MET A 138 0.01 19.93 -6.25
CA MET A 138 -0.34 18.54 -5.95
C MET A 138 0.90 17.79 -5.47
N ALA A 139 0.74 17.03 -4.41
CA ALA A 139 1.63 15.96 -4.06
C ALA A 139 1.16 14.69 -4.75
N GLN A 140 2.07 13.92 -5.32
CA GLN A 140 1.77 12.64 -5.95
C GLN A 140 2.49 11.51 -5.25
N THR A 141 1.80 10.39 -5.09
CA THR A 141 2.39 9.14 -4.67
C THR A 141 1.92 8.06 -5.63
N PHE A 142 2.84 7.31 -6.17
CA PHE A 142 2.56 6.19 -7.06
C PHE A 142 2.65 4.93 -6.24
N PHE A 143 1.58 4.15 -6.18
CA PHE A 143 1.50 2.91 -5.42
C PHE A 143 1.56 1.70 -6.33
N GLY A 144 2.23 0.65 -5.87
CA GLY A 144 2.10 -0.71 -6.36
C GLY A 144 1.29 -1.52 -5.36
N LEU A 145 0.22 -2.16 -5.82
CA LEU A 145 -0.71 -2.95 -5.04
C LEU A 145 -0.78 -4.37 -5.61
N ASP A 146 -0.70 -5.38 -4.76
CA ASP A 146 -1.09 -6.74 -5.12
C ASP A 146 -2.61 -6.78 -5.32
N ALA A 147 -3.05 -7.13 -6.52
CA ALA A 147 -4.46 -7.01 -6.89
C ALA A 147 -5.36 -7.98 -6.14
N GLU A 148 -4.88 -9.19 -5.89
CA GLU A 148 -5.67 -10.26 -5.29
C GLU A 148 -5.85 -10.03 -3.78
N THR A 149 -4.76 -9.71 -3.08
CA THR A 149 -4.81 -9.48 -1.64
C THR A 149 -5.20 -8.05 -1.27
N LYS A 150 -5.22 -7.14 -2.25
CA LYS A 150 -5.46 -5.69 -2.08
C LYS A 150 -4.43 -5.02 -1.17
N GLN A 151 -3.21 -5.59 -1.09
CA GLN A 151 -2.18 -5.11 -0.19
C GLN A 151 -1.14 -4.25 -0.91
N PRO A 152 -0.77 -3.07 -0.36
CA PRO A 152 0.28 -2.23 -0.94
C PRO A 152 1.63 -2.94 -0.79
N LEU A 153 2.34 -3.04 -1.91
CA LEU A 153 3.70 -3.56 -1.98
C LEU A 153 4.71 -2.47 -1.59
N CYS A 154 4.68 -1.40 -2.35
CA CYS A 154 5.57 -0.25 -2.19
C CYS A 154 4.96 1.01 -2.81
N PHE A 155 5.66 2.10 -2.67
CA PHE A 155 5.29 3.38 -3.28
C PHE A 155 6.53 4.20 -3.64
N THR A 156 6.35 5.14 -4.59
CA THR A 156 7.26 6.27 -4.80
C THR A 156 6.49 7.59 -4.69
N THR A 157 7.12 8.66 -4.21
CA THR A 157 6.44 9.94 -4.02
C THR A 157 7.20 11.08 -4.67
N ALA A 158 6.47 12.08 -5.14
CA ALA A 158 7.03 13.25 -5.80
C ALA A 158 6.09 14.46 -5.77
N SER A 159 6.52 15.53 -6.42
CA SER A 159 5.66 16.65 -6.78
C SER A 159 4.81 16.33 -8.01
N SER A 160 3.86 17.22 -8.32
CA SER A 160 3.04 17.12 -9.53
C SER A 160 3.83 17.21 -10.85
N ALA A 161 5.11 17.54 -10.81
CA ALA A 161 5.96 17.60 -12.00
C ALA A 161 6.37 16.21 -12.52
N ARG A 162 6.43 15.19 -11.65
CA ARG A 162 6.81 13.84 -12.04
C ARG A 162 5.66 13.15 -12.78
N THR A 163 5.93 12.62 -13.95
CA THR A 163 4.96 11.88 -14.76
C THR A 163 4.87 10.41 -14.34
N THR A 164 3.80 9.74 -14.74
CA THR A 164 3.65 8.27 -14.59
C THR A 164 4.80 7.53 -15.28
N THR A 165 5.16 7.93 -16.49
CA THR A 165 6.29 7.35 -17.26
C THR A 165 7.61 7.43 -16.50
N GLN A 166 7.85 8.51 -15.75
CA GLN A 166 9.08 8.68 -14.96
C GLN A 166 9.07 7.90 -13.65
N ALA A 167 7.88 7.71 -13.06
CA ALA A 167 7.75 7.07 -11.74
C ALA A 167 7.64 5.56 -11.81
N THR A 168 7.01 5.02 -12.85
CA THR A 168 6.71 3.59 -12.98
C THR A 168 7.96 2.71 -13.00
N PRO A 169 9.07 3.05 -13.69
CA PRO A 169 10.29 2.25 -13.63
C PRO A 169 10.83 2.08 -12.20
N GLU A 170 10.90 3.16 -11.42
CA GLU A 170 11.32 3.11 -10.02
C GLU A 170 10.38 2.24 -9.17
N LEU A 171 9.07 2.41 -9.34
CA LEU A 171 8.05 1.64 -8.62
C LEU A 171 8.17 0.14 -8.93
N LEU A 172 8.32 -0.24 -10.19
CA LEU A 172 8.46 -1.64 -10.59
C LEU A 172 9.81 -2.24 -10.18
N THR A 173 10.88 -1.45 -10.12
CA THR A 173 12.17 -1.90 -9.56
C THR A 173 12.03 -2.24 -8.07
N LEU A 174 11.30 -1.43 -7.29
CA LEU A 174 11.03 -1.74 -5.88
C LEU A 174 10.14 -2.99 -5.76
N THR A 175 9.12 -3.13 -6.61
CA THR A 175 8.24 -4.29 -6.65
C THR A 175 9.00 -5.58 -6.97
N ASP A 176 9.88 -5.54 -7.96
CA ASP A 176 10.76 -6.66 -8.32
C ASP A 176 11.69 -7.08 -7.16
N ALA A 177 12.27 -6.09 -6.48
CA ALA A 177 13.14 -6.34 -5.32
C ALA A 177 12.39 -7.01 -4.15
N ILE A 178 11.07 -6.80 -4.05
CA ILE A 178 10.19 -7.43 -3.04
C ILE A 178 9.81 -8.84 -3.47
N LEU A 179 9.15 -8.98 -4.62
CA LEU A 179 8.50 -10.22 -5.07
C LEU A 179 9.45 -11.25 -5.67
N LYS A 180 10.54 -10.80 -6.30
CA LYS A 180 11.53 -11.67 -7.00
C LYS A 180 10.85 -12.76 -7.85
N PRO A 181 10.05 -12.41 -8.84
CA PRO A 181 9.30 -13.39 -9.61
C PRO A 181 10.24 -14.35 -10.35
N ASN A 182 10.26 -15.61 -9.93
CA ASN A 182 11.15 -16.65 -10.44
C ASN A 182 10.62 -17.20 -11.78
N GLY A 183 10.96 -16.53 -12.87
CA GLY A 183 10.60 -16.99 -14.23
C GLY A 183 9.15 -16.72 -14.67
N SER A 184 8.25 -16.34 -13.76
CA SER A 184 6.94 -15.78 -14.12
C SER A 184 7.07 -14.31 -14.48
N ARG A 185 6.14 -13.79 -15.29
CA ARG A 185 6.03 -12.36 -15.58
C ARG A 185 4.72 -11.85 -15.05
N PRO A 186 4.70 -11.26 -13.85
CA PRO A 186 3.47 -10.69 -13.29
C PRO A 186 2.87 -9.64 -14.21
N LEU A 187 1.55 -9.60 -14.26
CA LEU A 187 0.81 -8.63 -15.06
C LEU A 187 0.63 -7.33 -14.27
N VAL A 188 1.10 -6.23 -14.82
CA VAL A 188 0.86 -4.88 -14.29
C VAL A 188 -0.34 -4.27 -14.98
N LEU A 189 -1.34 -3.90 -14.19
CA LEU A 189 -2.54 -3.20 -14.63
C LEU A 189 -2.44 -1.71 -14.28
N ALA A 190 -2.66 -0.85 -15.25
CA ALA A 190 -2.61 0.58 -15.05
C ALA A 190 -3.71 1.31 -15.83
N ASP A 191 -3.90 2.59 -15.55
CA ASP A 191 -4.81 3.44 -16.29
C ASP A 191 -4.19 3.98 -17.60
N ASN A 192 -4.96 4.73 -18.37
CA ASN A 192 -4.52 5.30 -19.65
C ASN A 192 -3.41 6.37 -19.51
N GLU A 193 -3.13 6.89 -18.33
CA GLU A 193 -1.99 7.80 -18.11
C GLU A 193 -0.64 7.10 -18.27
N HIS A 194 -0.63 5.76 -18.20
CA HIS A 194 0.55 4.92 -18.40
C HIS A 194 0.75 4.53 -19.87
N TYR A 195 -0.14 4.94 -20.77
CA TYR A 195 0.03 4.70 -22.20
C TYR A 195 1.10 5.64 -22.78
N SER A 196 2.35 5.19 -22.80
CA SER A 196 3.46 5.90 -23.42
C SER A 196 4.46 4.94 -24.06
N VAL A 197 5.03 5.37 -25.20
CA VAL A 197 6.02 4.56 -25.96
C VAL A 197 7.22 4.23 -25.10
N GLU A 198 7.72 5.21 -24.34
CA GLU A 198 8.89 5.05 -23.47
C GLU A 198 8.67 4.00 -22.39
N LEU A 199 7.47 3.99 -21.79
CA LEU A 199 7.14 3.02 -20.75
C LEU A 199 7.01 1.60 -21.32
N PHE A 200 6.33 1.44 -22.45
CA PHE A 200 6.19 0.14 -23.12
C PHE A 200 7.55 -0.43 -23.50
N ARG A 201 8.44 0.39 -24.07
CA ARG A 201 9.79 0.00 -24.41
C ARG A 201 10.60 -0.43 -23.19
N TRP A 202 10.55 0.36 -22.13
CA TRP A 202 11.27 0.05 -20.88
C TRP A 202 10.78 -1.27 -20.27
N ILE A 203 9.47 -1.47 -20.18
CA ILE A 203 8.88 -2.69 -19.61
C ILE A 203 9.25 -3.90 -20.44
N SER A 204 9.17 -3.82 -21.77
CA SER A 204 9.46 -4.94 -22.65
C SER A 204 10.92 -5.36 -22.62
N SER A 205 11.84 -4.38 -22.49
CA SER A 205 13.30 -4.62 -22.60
C SER A 205 14.03 -4.74 -21.27
N GLN A 206 13.53 -4.13 -20.19
CA GLN A 206 14.28 -3.96 -18.95
C GLN A 206 13.55 -4.43 -17.69
N SER A 207 12.33 -4.94 -17.81
CA SER A 207 11.57 -5.41 -16.65
C SER A 207 11.18 -6.89 -16.77
N CYS A 208 10.87 -7.49 -15.62
CA CYS A 208 10.32 -8.84 -15.52
C CYS A 208 8.77 -8.86 -15.54
N PHE A 209 8.13 -7.74 -15.81
CA PHE A 209 6.67 -7.60 -15.79
C PHE A 209 6.11 -7.54 -17.22
N ASP A 210 4.82 -7.87 -17.33
CA ASP A 210 3.98 -7.50 -18.46
C ASP A 210 3.11 -6.30 -18.10
N LEU A 211 2.71 -5.50 -19.08
CA LEU A 211 1.87 -4.31 -18.85
C LEU A 211 0.61 -4.37 -19.70
N LEU A 212 -0.53 -4.10 -19.08
CA LEU A 212 -1.81 -3.93 -19.75
C LEU A 212 -2.42 -2.57 -19.39
N VAL A 213 -2.63 -1.71 -20.39
CA VAL A 213 -3.24 -0.38 -20.22
C VAL A 213 -4.31 -0.11 -21.27
N PRO A 214 -5.35 0.66 -20.95
CA PRO A 214 -6.29 1.13 -21.96
C PRO A 214 -5.60 2.07 -22.95
N MET A 215 -5.87 1.88 -24.23
CA MET A 215 -5.44 2.81 -25.27
C MET A 215 -6.31 4.08 -25.25
N PRO A 216 -5.74 5.27 -25.48
CA PRO A 216 -6.53 6.48 -25.72
C PRO A 216 -7.47 6.27 -26.91
N TYR A 217 -8.77 6.40 -26.68
CA TYR A 217 -9.78 6.15 -27.70
C TYR A 217 -9.93 7.38 -28.62
N ASN A 218 -8.89 7.64 -29.41
CA ASN A 218 -8.86 8.71 -30.38
C ASN A 218 -9.56 8.32 -31.71
N PRO A 219 -9.87 9.28 -32.61
CA PRO A 219 -10.56 9.00 -33.88
C PRO A 219 -9.86 7.96 -34.77
N LEU A 220 -8.52 7.91 -34.73
CA LEU A 220 -7.76 6.94 -35.54
C LEU A 220 -7.95 5.51 -35.00
N VAL A 221 -7.76 5.30 -33.71
CA VAL A 221 -7.98 4.00 -33.05
C VAL A 221 -9.42 3.54 -33.25
N ARG A 222 -10.41 4.47 -33.06
CA ARG A 222 -11.82 4.19 -33.31
C ARG A 222 -12.08 3.74 -34.76
N LYS A 223 -11.52 4.45 -35.74
CA LYS A 223 -11.69 4.11 -37.16
C LYS A 223 -11.08 2.75 -37.50
N THR A 224 -9.90 2.44 -36.95
CA THR A 224 -9.23 1.15 -37.18
C THR A 224 -10.03 0.01 -36.59
N ILE A 225 -10.49 0.13 -35.36
CA ILE A 225 -11.26 -0.94 -34.69
C ILE A 225 -12.59 -1.20 -35.38
N ARG A 226 -13.34 -0.17 -35.80
CA ARG A 226 -14.60 -0.29 -36.48
C ARG A 226 -14.49 -0.91 -37.87
N ARG A 227 -13.31 -1.00 -38.44
CA ARG A 227 -13.04 -1.64 -39.73
C ARG A 227 -12.70 -3.14 -39.60
N LEU A 228 -12.50 -3.63 -38.40
CA LEU A 228 -12.26 -5.03 -38.17
C LEU A 228 -13.51 -5.83 -38.57
N PRO A 229 -13.35 -6.90 -39.35
CA PRO A 229 -14.45 -7.76 -39.72
C PRO A 229 -15.01 -8.49 -38.49
N ASN A 230 -16.26 -8.88 -38.52
CA ASN A 230 -16.89 -9.58 -37.39
C ASN A 230 -16.17 -10.87 -37.03
N GLU A 231 -15.59 -11.54 -38.01
CA GLU A 231 -14.84 -12.80 -37.88
C GLU A 231 -13.54 -12.63 -37.06
N ALA A 232 -13.05 -11.40 -36.95
CA ALA A 232 -11.89 -11.09 -36.09
C ALA A 232 -12.25 -11.13 -34.59
N PHE A 233 -13.54 -11.15 -34.26
CA PHE A 233 -14.01 -11.16 -32.88
C PHE A 233 -14.47 -12.55 -32.47
N THR A 234 -13.86 -13.07 -31.40
CA THR A 234 -14.31 -14.27 -30.71
C THR A 234 -15.45 -13.90 -29.76
N ARG A 235 -16.64 -14.43 -29.99
CA ARG A 235 -17.77 -14.22 -29.06
C ARG A 235 -17.68 -15.20 -27.90
N HIS A 236 -17.76 -14.66 -26.71
CA HIS A 236 -17.67 -15.45 -25.45
C HIS A 236 -19.04 -15.70 -24.84
N TRP A 237 -19.88 -14.64 -24.78
CA TRP A 237 -21.29 -14.73 -24.34
C TRP A 237 -22.13 -13.63 -25.00
N ALA A 238 -23.41 -13.57 -24.68
CA ALA A 238 -24.33 -12.57 -25.23
C ALA A 238 -23.83 -11.15 -24.90
N GLY A 239 -23.69 -10.33 -25.95
CA GLY A 239 -23.24 -8.97 -25.85
C GLY A 239 -21.75 -8.78 -25.51
N TYR A 240 -20.91 -9.81 -25.59
CA TYR A 240 -19.47 -9.69 -25.30
C TYR A 240 -18.62 -10.51 -26.29
N ALA A 241 -17.67 -9.83 -26.89
CA ALA A 241 -16.66 -10.45 -27.76
C ALA A 241 -15.32 -9.75 -27.62
N THR A 242 -14.24 -10.46 -27.89
CA THR A 242 -12.87 -9.90 -27.88
C THR A 242 -12.20 -10.16 -29.23
N ALA A 243 -11.21 -9.31 -29.54
CA ALA A 243 -10.29 -9.54 -30.65
C ALA A 243 -8.87 -9.20 -30.18
N LYS A 244 -7.91 -9.94 -30.72
CA LYS A 244 -6.48 -9.72 -30.46
C LYS A 244 -5.73 -9.59 -31.77
N GLN A 245 -4.82 -8.62 -31.84
CA GLN A 245 -3.95 -8.47 -33.01
C GLN A 245 -2.59 -7.88 -32.61
N PRO A 246 -1.52 -8.19 -33.39
CA PRO A 246 -0.25 -7.49 -33.24
C PRO A 246 -0.43 -5.98 -33.44
N TYR A 247 0.31 -5.20 -32.68
CA TYR A 247 0.23 -3.74 -32.73
C TYR A 247 1.63 -3.12 -32.63
N SER A 248 1.95 -2.19 -33.53
CA SER A 248 3.20 -1.44 -33.51
C SER A 248 2.94 -0.01 -33.09
N LEU A 249 3.69 0.47 -32.12
CA LEU A 249 3.68 1.88 -31.73
C LEU A 249 4.45 2.69 -32.77
N THR A 250 3.90 3.81 -33.20
CA THR A 250 4.43 4.65 -34.31
C THR A 250 5.89 5.08 -34.13
N ARG A 251 6.39 5.12 -32.90
CA ARG A 251 7.76 5.52 -32.56
C ARG A 251 8.60 4.40 -31.95
N ASP A 252 8.12 3.19 -32.02
CA ASP A 252 8.81 2.01 -31.53
C ASP A 252 8.59 0.83 -32.46
N PRO A 253 9.49 0.66 -33.47
CA PRO A 253 9.40 -0.44 -34.38
C PRO A 253 9.83 -1.80 -33.77
N GLU A 254 10.40 -1.81 -32.56
CA GLU A 254 10.99 -3.00 -31.93
C GLU A 254 9.94 -3.93 -31.30
N GLY A 255 8.66 -3.56 -31.30
CA GLY A 255 7.60 -4.48 -30.87
C GLY A 255 7.68 -5.83 -31.60
N PRO A 256 6.87 -6.82 -31.22
CA PRO A 256 5.44 -6.65 -31.27
C PRO A 256 4.81 -6.45 -29.89
N TYR A 257 3.94 -5.46 -29.83
CA TYR A 257 2.93 -5.34 -28.77
C TYR A 257 1.65 -5.99 -29.25
N PHE A 258 0.70 -6.19 -28.36
CA PHE A 258 -0.60 -6.79 -28.68
C PHE A 258 -1.73 -5.85 -28.29
N GLN A 259 -2.57 -5.56 -29.27
CA GLN A 259 -3.80 -4.83 -29.03
C GLN A 259 -4.91 -5.82 -28.71
N PHE A 260 -5.52 -5.65 -27.52
CA PHE A 260 -6.73 -6.37 -27.11
C PHE A 260 -7.91 -5.44 -27.27
N ILE A 261 -8.97 -5.94 -27.89
CA ILE A 261 -10.16 -5.16 -28.20
C ILE A 261 -11.36 -5.84 -27.56
N GLN A 262 -12.05 -5.12 -26.70
CA GLN A 262 -13.31 -5.54 -26.11
C GLN A 262 -14.45 -4.92 -26.92
N ARG A 263 -15.43 -5.72 -27.31
CA ARG A 263 -16.66 -5.28 -27.91
C ARG A 263 -17.84 -5.67 -27.02
N LYS A 264 -18.66 -4.70 -26.64
CA LYS A 264 -19.90 -4.88 -25.89
C LYS A 264 -21.07 -4.52 -26.79
N GLY A 265 -22.20 -5.18 -26.58
CA GLY A 265 -23.44 -5.01 -27.40
C GLY A 265 -23.76 -6.26 -28.22
N GLU A 266 -25.04 -6.45 -28.52
CA GLU A 266 -25.51 -7.62 -29.30
C GLU A 266 -25.66 -7.28 -30.78
N GLU A 267 -26.08 -6.09 -31.09
CA GLU A 267 -26.34 -5.63 -32.45
C GLU A 267 -25.30 -4.57 -32.89
N PRO A 268 -24.96 -4.51 -34.18
CA PRO A 268 -23.92 -3.60 -34.70
C PRO A 268 -24.11 -2.13 -34.36
N GLN A 269 -25.34 -1.66 -34.22
CA GLN A 269 -25.65 -0.26 -33.81
C GLN A 269 -25.33 0.03 -32.33
N ASP A 270 -25.31 -1.02 -31.49
CA ASP A 270 -25.09 -0.92 -30.04
C ASP A 270 -23.65 -1.26 -29.64
N TYR A 271 -22.77 -1.54 -30.59
CA TYR A 271 -21.40 -1.93 -30.30
C TYR A 271 -20.62 -0.80 -29.65
N ASP A 272 -20.21 -1.02 -28.41
CA ASP A 272 -19.21 -0.22 -27.69
C ASP A 272 -17.86 -0.95 -27.69
N PHE A 273 -16.80 -0.21 -28.04
CA PHE A 273 -15.46 -0.75 -28.17
C PHE A 273 -14.52 -0.10 -27.17
N LYS A 274 -13.71 -0.92 -26.51
CA LYS A 274 -12.53 -0.49 -25.76
C LYS A 274 -11.30 -1.21 -26.27
N ALA A 275 -10.20 -0.47 -26.42
CA ALA A 275 -8.92 -1.04 -26.80
C ALA A 275 -7.93 -0.94 -25.66
N PHE A 276 -7.10 -1.95 -25.54
CA PHE A 276 -6.01 -2.04 -24.59
C PHE A 276 -4.72 -2.40 -25.33
N LEU A 277 -3.61 -2.02 -24.79
CA LEU A 277 -2.29 -2.42 -25.27
C LEU A 277 -1.60 -3.27 -24.22
N CYS A 278 -1.11 -4.44 -24.64
CA CYS A 278 -0.34 -5.35 -23.81
C CYS A 278 1.08 -5.49 -24.34
N THR A 279 2.06 -5.64 -23.45
CA THR A 279 3.46 -5.84 -23.84
C THR A 279 3.74 -7.21 -24.43
N ARG A 280 2.89 -8.19 -24.16
CA ARG A 280 3.05 -9.58 -24.65
C ARG A 280 1.74 -10.19 -25.13
N ASP A 281 1.89 -11.31 -25.86
CA ASP A 281 0.77 -12.17 -26.22
C ASP A 281 0.27 -12.91 -24.96
N ARG A 282 -0.95 -12.60 -24.55
CA ARG A 282 -1.62 -13.17 -23.38
C ARG A 282 -3.05 -13.56 -23.78
N ASP A 283 -3.77 -14.22 -22.90
CA ASP A 283 -5.19 -14.48 -23.07
C ASP A 283 -6.01 -13.19 -22.89
N GLU A 284 -6.49 -12.63 -24.00
CA GLU A 284 -7.21 -11.35 -24.00
C GLU A 284 -8.59 -11.47 -23.33
N MET A 285 -9.21 -12.64 -23.35
CA MET A 285 -10.50 -12.85 -22.69
C MET A 285 -10.32 -12.83 -21.18
N GLU A 286 -9.36 -13.58 -20.64
CA GLU A 286 -9.03 -13.59 -19.21
C GLU A 286 -8.57 -12.21 -18.75
N ASP A 287 -7.63 -11.60 -19.46
CA ASP A 287 -7.06 -10.30 -19.10
C ASP A 287 -8.11 -9.17 -19.11
N LEU A 288 -9.09 -9.19 -20.03
CA LEU A 288 -10.10 -8.14 -20.11
C LEU A 288 -11.31 -8.39 -19.21
N SER A 289 -11.70 -9.65 -19.00
CA SER A 289 -12.90 -9.98 -18.23
C SER A 289 -12.65 -10.21 -16.74
N SER A 290 -11.49 -10.73 -16.37
CA SER A 290 -11.15 -11.12 -15.01
C SER A 290 -10.03 -10.27 -14.39
N ASN A 291 -8.92 -10.06 -15.14
CA ASN A 291 -7.74 -9.43 -14.58
C ASN A 291 -7.87 -7.90 -14.54
N TYR A 292 -8.20 -7.25 -15.67
CA TYR A 292 -8.26 -5.79 -15.72
C TYR A 292 -9.30 -5.16 -14.77
N PRO A 293 -10.48 -5.74 -14.50
CA PRO A 293 -11.40 -5.23 -13.49
C PRO A 293 -10.78 -5.11 -12.09
N GLN A 294 -9.78 -5.93 -11.74
CA GLN A 294 -9.09 -5.85 -10.45
C GLN A 294 -8.30 -4.54 -10.28
N ARG A 295 -8.04 -3.79 -11.36
CA ARG A 295 -7.45 -2.45 -11.26
C ARG A 295 -8.23 -1.55 -10.30
N TRP A 296 -9.54 -1.75 -10.16
CA TRP A 296 -10.37 -0.97 -9.25
C TRP A 296 -9.99 -1.14 -7.77
N HIS A 297 -9.31 -2.22 -7.39
CA HIS A 297 -8.90 -2.47 -6.02
C HIS A 297 -7.96 -1.40 -5.46
N ILE A 298 -7.19 -0.70 -6.31
CA ILE A 298 -6.34 0.40 -5.84
C ILE A 298 -7.16 1.63 -5.42
N GLU A 299 -8.30 1.85 -6.04
CA GLU A 299 -9.22 2.93 -5.66
C GLU A 299 -9.91 2.62 -4.32
N GLU A 300 -10.29 1.36 -4.10
CA GLU A 300 -10.79 0.88 -2.80
C GLU A 300 -9.73 1.04 -1.71
N PHE A 301 -8.48 0.66 -2.00
CA PHE A 301 -7.37 0.84 -1.08
C PHE A 301 -7.16 2.31 -0.72
N PHE A 302 -7.18 3.23 -1.69
CA PHE A 302 -7.07 4.66 -1.38
C PHE A 302 -8.23 5.14 -0.50
N LYS A 303 -9.44 4.66 -0.73
CA LYS A 303 -10.61 5.04 0.07
C LYS A 303 -10.50 4.54 1.52
N ASN A 304 -10.06 3.30 1.72
CA ASN A 304 -10.11 2.61 3.01
C ASN A 304 -8.90 2.91 3.91
N ASP A 305 -7.71 3.02 3.34
CA ASP A 305 -6.47 3.11 4.10
C ASP A 305 -5.80 4.51 4.05
N GLN A 306 -6.35 5.47 3.29
CA GLN A 306 -5.86 6.86 3.25
C GLN A 306 -5.70 7.49 4.65
N PRO A 307 -6.58 7.26 5.64
CA PRO A 307 -6.45 7.82 6.97
C PRO A 307 -5.23 7.36 7.78
N LEU A 308 -4.55 6.29 7.39
CA LEU A 308 -3.28 5.85 7.99
C LEU A 308 -2.14 6.89 7.83
N GLY A 309 -2.37 7.95 7.07
CA GLY A 309 -1.42 9.05 6.90
C GLY A 309 -0.99 9.28 5.46
N TRP A 310 -1.51 8.54 4.50
CA TRP A 310 -1.16 8.71 3.09
C TRP A 310 -1.77 9.97 2.45
N ASN A 311 -2.73 10.60 3.12
CA ASN A 311 -3.26 11.91 2.76
C ASN A 311 -2.44 13.10 3.28
N ARG A 312 -1.31 12.88 3.95
CA ARG A 312 -0.45 13.94 4.46
C ARG A 312 0.36 14.56 3.33
N ALA A 313 0.10 15.82 3.02
CA ALA A 313 0.76 16.58 1.95
C ALA A 313 1.19 17.99 2.40
N GLY A 314 1.43 18.16 3.71
CA GLY A 314 1.80 19.46 4.30
C GLY A 314 3.24 19.89 4.00
N THR A 315 4.13 18.96 3.71
CA THR A 315 5.52 19.23 3.33
C THR A 315 5.85 18.65 1.96
N MET A 316 6.78 19.31 1.26
CA MET A 316 7.40 18.78 0.03
C MET A 316 8.87 18.39 0.26
N ASN A 317 9.31 18.32 1.51
CA ASN A 317 10.54 17.61 1.84
C ASN A 317 10.33 16.12 1.61
N LEU A 318 11.04 15.56 0.63
CA LEU A 318 10.82 14.18 0.20
C LEU A 318 11.29 13.18 1.26
N ASN A 319 12.36 13.46 2.00
CA ASN A 319 12.81 12.60 3.11
C ASN A 319 11.69 12.43 4.14
N ILE A 320 11.11 13.55 4.60
CA ILE A 320 10.00 13.54 5.55
C ILE A 320 8.80 12.78 5.00
N ARG A 321 8.44 13.01 3.73
CA ARG A 321 7.29 12.33 3.12
C ARG A 321 7.51 10.83 2.96
N TYR A 322 8.67 10.43 2.44
CA TYR A 322 9.00 9.00 2.31
C TYR A 322 9.01 8.32 3.67
N GLY A 323 9.64 8.91 4.67
CA GLY A 323 9.66 8.37 6.03
C GLY A 323 8.27 8.23 6.63
N GLN A 324 7.44 9.30 6.61
CA GLN A 324 6.06 9.24 7.10
C GLN A 324 5.22 8.16 6.42
N MET A 325 5.33 8.04 5.10
CA MET A 325 4.56 7.08 4.34
C MET A 325 5.07 5.64 4.53
N THR A 326 6.38 5.45 4.74
CA THR A 326 6.93 4.14 5.08
C THR A 326 6.44 3.68 6.46
N MET A 327 6.37 4.59 7.46
CA MET A 327 5.77 4.26 8.76
C MET A 327 4.28 3.92 8.64
N ALA A 328 3.54 4.62 7.77
CA ALA A 328 2.15 4.27 7.48
C ALA A 328 2.02 2.90 6.80
N LEU A 329 2.96 2.52 5.93
CA LEU A 329 3.01 1.20 5.30
C LEU A 329 3.26 0.09 6.34
N MET A 330 4.13 0.34 7.33
CA MET A 330 4.35 -0.58 8.46
C MET A 330 3.09 -0.73 9.32
N ALA A 331 2.42 0.37 9.63
CA ALA A 331 1.15 0.35 10.35
C ALA A 331 0.07 -0.45 9.60
N GLN A 332 -0.04 -0.23 8.29
CA GLN A 332 -0.97 -0.95 7.42
C GLN A 332 -0.67 -2.47 7.42
N ALA A 333 0.61 -2.85 7.34
CA ALA A 333 1.02 -4.24 7.37
C ALA A 333 0.61 -4.94 8.69
N ALA A 334 0.83 -4.28 9.83
CA ALA A 334 0.45 -4.81 11.14
C ALA A 334 -1.08 -4.89 11.31
N CYS A 335 -1.81 -3.86 10.89
CA CYS A 335 -3.28 -3.87 10.89
C CYS A 335 -3.84 -4.97 10.00
N PHE A 336 -3.26 -5.20 8.83
CA PHE A 336 -3.68 -6.28 7.95
C PHE A 336 -3.43 -7.66 8.58
N MET A 337 -2.23 -7.90 9.09
CA MET A 337 -1.90 -9.16 9.77
C MET A 337 -2.84 -9.44 10.94
N MET A 338 -3.12 -8.43 11.76
CA MET A 338 -4.11 -8.53 12.85
C MET A 338 -5.50 -8.91 12.33
N ARG A 339 -6.00 -8.20 11.30
CA ARG A 339 -7.32 -8.47 10.71
C ARG A 339 -7.42 -9.90 10.18
N GLN A 340 -6.43 -10.35 9.44
CA GLN A 340 -6.41 -11.70 8.89
C GLN A 340 -6.44 -12.76 9.99
N ARG A 341 -5.70 -12.55 11.06
CA ARG A 341 -5.65 -13.47 12.19
C ARG A 341 -6.95 -13.50 12.99
N LEU A 342 -7.60 -12.37 13.17
CA LEU A 342 -8.90 -12.29 13.85
C LEU A 342 -10.04 -12.88 13.01
N GLY A 343 -9.94 -12.81 11.69
CA GLY A 343 -10.98 -13.29 10.80
C GLY A 343 -12.27 -12.46 10.86
N PRO A 344 -13.40 -13.01 10.34
CA PRO A 344 -14.69 -12.31 10.34
C PRO A 344 -15.22 -11.99 11.75
N PRO A 345 -15.82 -10.81 11.93
CA PRO A 345 -16.06 -9.76 10.95
C PRO A 345 -14.90 -8.77 10.77
N MET A 346 -13.84 -8.86 11.61
CA MET A 346 -12.76 -7.85 11.70
C MET A 346 -11.90 -7.77 10.45
N ASN A 347 -11.78 -8.84 9.68
CA ASN A 347 -11.02 -8.86 8.44
C ASN A 347 -11.59 -7.92 7.35
N HIS A 348 -12.86 -7.49 7.46
CA HIS A 348 -13.51 -6.55 6.56
C HIS A 348 -13.48 -5.09 7.04
N TRP A 349 -12.94 -4.83 8.25
CA TRP A 349 -12.89 -3.48 8.78
C TRP A 349 -11.80 -2.66 8.09
N ASP A 350 -12.13 -1.42 7.72
CA ASP A 350 -11.14 -0.46 7.25
C ASP A 350 -10.29 0.10 8.40
N ALA A 351 -9.25 0.86 8.05
CA ALA A 351 -8.35 1.45 9.05
C ALA A 351 -9.08 2.41 10.03
N PRO A 352 -9.98 3.31 9.60
CA PRO A 352 -10.77 4.14 10.51
C PRO A 352 -11.62 3.34 11.49
N HIS A 353 -12.24 2.26 11.05
CA HIS A 353 -13.06 1.41 11.91
C HIS A 353 -12.21 0.73 12.99
N LEU A 354 -11.08 0.11 12.60
CA LEU A 354 -10.12 -0.42 13.57
C LEU A 354 -9.64 0.64 14.55
N ALA A 355 -9.27 1.82 14.05
CA ALA A 355 -8.77 2.90 14.88
C ALA A 355 -9.81 3.36 15.90
N LYS A 356 -11.08 3.48 15.50
CA LYS A 356 -12.16 3.94 16.36
C LYS A 356 -12.55 2.89 17.40
N ASP A 357 -12.88 1.68 16.95
CA ASP A 357 -13.57 0.71 17.79
C ASP A 357 -12.61 -0.22 18.53
N PHE A 358 -11.40 -0.45 17.98
CA PHE A 358 -10.36 -1.21 18.67
C PHE A 358 -9.34 -0.29 19.35
N PHE A 359 -8.55 0.44 18.56
CA PHE A 359 -7.34 1.05 19.13
C PHE A 359 -7.62 2.21 20.07
N ARG A 360 -8.67 2.98 19.83
CA ARG A 360 -9.09 4.10 20.69
C ARG A 360 -10.25 3.74 21.62
N GLY A 361 -11.10 2.82 21.19
CA GLY A 361 -12.32 2.45 21.91
C GLY A 361 -12.11 1.54 23.11
N LEU A 362 -10.99 0.79 23.16
CA LEU A 362 -10.74 -0.14 24.24
C LEU A 362 -10.26 0.54 25.52
N ASP A 363 -10.93 0.24 26.62
CA ASP A 363 -10.55 0.62 27.96
C ASP A 363 -9.99 -0.56 28.75
N GLY A 364 -9.03 -0.29 29.62
CA GLY A 364 -8.36 -1.33 30.38
C GLY A 364 -7.29 -0.80 31.32
N ASP A 365 -6.57 -1.72 31.94
CA ASP A 365 -5.39 -1.40 32.75
C ASP A 365 -4.14 -2.14 32.28
N ILE A 366 -2.98 -1.65 32.71
CA ILE A 366 -1.66 -2.23 32.46
C ILE A 366 -1.04 -2.55 33.80
N ARG A 367 -0.59 -3.79 34.01
CA ARG A 367 0.10 -4.24 35.19
C ARG A 367 1.38 -4.95 34.82
N VAL A 368 2.43 -4.72 35.59
CA VAL A 368 3.67 -5.50 35.47
C VAL A 368 3.63 -6.60 36.52
N GLN A 369 3.74 -7.84 36.09
CA GLN A 369 3.79 -9.02 36.94
C GLN A 369 5.09 -9.77 36.62
N ARG A 370 6.06 -9.67 37.50
CA ARG A 370 7.41 -10.22 37.30
C ARG A 370 8.06 -9.68 36.02
N ASP A 371 8.21 -10.53 34.99
CA ASP A 371 8.81 -10.25 33.69
C ASP A 371 7.77 -10.00 32.58
N THR A 372 6.49 -9.87 32.95
CA THR A 372 5.37 -9.82 31.99
C THR A 372 4.52 -8.56 32.22
N ILE A 373 4.29 -7.82 31.16
CA ILE A 373 3.30 -6.75 31.10
C ILE A 373 1.95 -7.42 30.76
N VAL A 374 0.98 -7.30 31.65
CA VAL A 374 -0.37 -7.81 31.46
C VAL A 374 -1.31 -6.66 31.17
N VAL A 375 -1.94 -6.66 30.00
CA VAL A 375 -2.95 -5.69 29.58
C VAL A 375 -4.32 -6.31 29.73
N THR A 376 -5.16 -5.74 30.58
CA THR A 376 -6.52 -6.22 30.82
C THR A 376 -7.52 -5.29 30.16
N TYR A 377 -8.37 -5.80 29.29
CA TYR A 377 -9.46 -5.06 28.65
C TYR A 377 -10.81 -5.38 29.29
N TYR A 378 -11.65 -4.34 29.47
CA TYR A 378 -12.97 -4.45 30.11
C TYR A 378 -14.14 -4.39 29.14
N ASN A 379 -13.91 -3.85 27.94
CA ASN A 379 -14.95 -3.58 26.94
C ASN A 379 -14.59 -4.10 25.55
N ALA A 380 -13.79 -5.15 25.46
CA ALA A 380 -13.38 -5.69 24.16
C ALA A 380 -14.59 -6.31 23.42
N PRO A 381 -14.84 -5.93 22.17
CA PRO A 381 -15.87 -6.58 21.37
C PRO A 381 -15.45 -8.02 21.09
N ASN A 382 -16.42 -8.96 21.16
CA ASN A 382 -16.19 -10.37 20.94
C ASN A 382 -15.04 -10.93 21.83
N SER A 383 -15.23 -10.82 23.16
CA SER A 383 -14.18 -11.16 24.14
C SER A 383 -13.67 -12.59 23.98
N ASP A 384 -14.50 -13.55 23.56
CA ASP A 384 -14.08 -14.94 23.37
C ASP A 384 -13.12 -15.10 22.20
N LEU A 385 -13.38 -14.41 21.10
CA LEU A 385 -12.44 -14.34 19.96
C LEU A 385 -11.13 -13.68 20.38
N MET A 386 -11.21 -12.60 21.15
CA MET A 386 -10.03 -11.89 21.64
C MET A 386 -9.21 -12.77 22.60
N ARG A 387 -9.84 -13.49 23.52
CA ARG A 387 -9.17 -14.47 24.38
C ARG A 387 -8.45 -15.52 23.56
N LYS A 388 -9.15 -16.14 22.61
CA LYS A 388 -8.58 -17.14 21.72
C LYS A 388 -7.30 -16.68 21.04
N HIS A 389 -7.23 -15.42 20.59
CA HIS A 389 -6.10 -14.92 19.80
C HIS A 389 -5.00 -14.26 20.65
N TYR A 390 -5.33 -13.67 21.78
CA TYR A 390 -4.40 -12.81 22.53
C TYR A 390 -4.02 -13.32 23.92
N GLU A 391 -4.85 -14.09 24.64
CA GLU A 391 -4.40 -14.70 25.88
C GLU A 391 -3.30 -15.72 25.59
N ASP A 392 -2.34 -15.87 26.51
CA ASP A 392 -1.14 -16.68 26.36
C ASP A 392 -0.26 -16.26 25.15
N THR A 393 -0.22 -14.96 24.84
CA THR A 393 0.58 -14.40 23.75
C THR A 393 2.05 -14.84 23.79
N PRO A 394 2.76 -14.90 24.95
CA PRO A 394 4.14 -15.36 24.96
C PRO A 394 4.30 -16.80 24.43
N GLN A 395 3.41 -17.70 24.78
CA GLN A 395 3.44 -19.09 24.33
C GLN A 395 3.13 -19.20 22.84
N LYS A 396 2.16 -18.42 22.35
CA LYS A 396 1.79 -18.38 20.92
C LYS A 396 2.94 -17.88 20.07
N LEU A 397 3.58 -16.77 20.45
CA LEU A 397 4.75 -16.25 19.75
C LEU A 397 5.91 -17.27 19.74
N SER A 398 6.19 -17.91 20.90
CA SER A 398 7.23 -18.93 20.97
C SER A 398 6.94 -20.13 20.07
N SER A 399 5.68 -20.57 19.97
CA SER A 399 5.30 -21.68 19.07
C SER A 399 5.43 -21.34 17.59
N GLU A 400 5.37 -20.03 17.26
CA GLU A 400 5.63 -19.50 15.91
C GLU A 400 7.13 -19.24 15.66
N GLY A 401 8.01 -19.55 16.61
CA GLY A 401 9.46 -19.29 16.52
C GLY A 401 9.85 -17.82 16.74
N ILE A 402 8.94 -17.01 17.30
CA ILE A 402 9.16 -15.58 17.52
C ILE A 402 9.53 -15.36 19.00
N LYS A 403 10.57 -14.54 19.24
CA LYS A 403 10.97 -14.16 20.59
C LYS A 403 9.79 -13.43 21.28
N PRO A 404 9.27 -13.93 22.44
CA PRO A 404 8.06 -13.41 23.04
C PRO A 404 8.27 -12.17 23.91
N THR A 405 9.40 -11.48 23.76
CA THR A 405 9.75 -10.29 24.55
C THR A 405 9.70 -9.03 23.69
N ILE A 406 9.42 -7.90 24.33
CA ILE A 406 9.33 -6.59 23.69
C ILE A 406 10.65 -5.86 23.86
N PRO A 407 11.52 -5.77 22.81
CA PRO A 407 12.88 -5.23 22.99
C PRO A 407 12.89 -3.75 23.46
N TRP A 408 11.96 -2.94 23.00
CA TRP A 408 11.86 -1.51 23.37
C TRP A 408 11.21 -1.28 24.74
N LEU A 409 10.74 -2.33 25.39
CA LEU A 409 10.24 -2.34 26.76
C LEU A 409 11.09 -3.27 27.64
N HIS A 410 12.41 -3.19 27.52
CA HIS A 410 13.38 -3.91 28.36
C HIS A 410 13.17 -5.42 28.40
N ASP A 411 12.81 -6.01 27.26
CA ASP A 411 12.56 -7.45 27.10
C ASP A 411 11.46 -8.01 28.01
N PHE A 412 10.53 -7.19 28.48
CA PHE A 412 9.31 -7.69 29.10
C PHE A 412 8.50 -8.52 28.11
N LYS A 413 7.86 -9.57 28.58
CA LYS A 413 6.82 -10.30 27.86
C LYS A 413 5.52 -9.51 27.87
N LEU A 414 4.61 -9.82 26.94
CA LEU A 414 3.30 -9.20 26.87
C LEU A 414 2.22 -10.26 26.87
N ASP A 415 1.26 -10.12 27.77
CA ASP A 415 0.09 -10.97 27.78
C ASP A 415 -1.19 -10.14 27.97
N PHE A 416 -2.32 -10.73 27.63
CA PHE A 416 -3.60 -10.04 27.61
C PHE A 416 -4.64 -10.78 28.46
N ARG A 417 -5.61 -10.02 28.99
CA ARG A 417 -6.80 -10.54 29.67
C ARG A 417 -8.02 -9.78 29.20
N PHE A 418 -9.11 -10.47 29.05
CA PHE A 418 -10.39 -9.91 28.61
C PHE A 418 -11.47 -10.24 29.63
N LYS A 419 -12.12 -9.21 30.19
CA LYS A 419 -13.17 -9.33 31.21
C LYS A 419 -14.53 -8.97 30.65
#